data_74efd0441330abf2f21fc57a4021691f
#
_entry.id   74efd0441330abf2f21fc57a4021691f
#
_cell.length_a   1.000
_cell.length_b   1.000
_cell.length_c   1.000
_cell.angle_alpha   90.00
_cell.angle_beta   90.00
_cell.angle_gamma   90.00
#
_symmetry.space_group_name_H-M   'P 1'
#
loop_
_entity.id
_entity.type
_entity.pdbx_description
1 polymer ?
#
loop_
_entity_poly.entity_id
_entity_poly.type
_entity_poly.pdbx_seq_one_letter_code
_entity_poly.pdbx_strand_id
1 'polypeptide(L)'
;MPHLPRTTLALALAIGTSLGLSAPDVGHAAAATADAHALQVQPYHPGDTALFSVASTLITGQHDAILIDAQFAASDAAQLVQRIRASGKQLTTIYISHGDPDYYFGLATLQDAFPHARIVATAQTVAHITATQAGKLAYWGPKMGADKPGRIVIPDVLQGDTLTLEGQPLTLIGLHGPTPGRTVLWIPSLRTLVGGIPVVAGEHVWMADTQSPQSHTDWLTTLTTLAALKPTHVIPGHYARGAALDATALTFTADYIRAFDEETARSKNADALIAAMKERYPTLQGVGSLEISAKVAKGEMQWP
;
A
#
# COMPACT_ATOMS: atom_id res chain seq x y z
N MET A 1 36.51 -21.25 -86.36
CA MET A 1 36.83 -20.14 -87.26
C MET A 1 35.58 -19.43 -87.62
N PRO A 2 35.44 -18.09 -87.71
CA PRO A 2 36.48 -17.07 -87.46
C PRO A 2 36.00 -15.93 -86.50
N HIS A 3 36.98 -15.27 -85.98
CA HIS A 3 37.26 -13.84 -85.81
C HIS A 3 36.36 -12.91 -84.93
N LEU A 4 37.10 -12.44 -83.92
CA LEU A 4 36.87 -11.15 -83.17
C LEU A 4 36.73 -9.93 -84.09
N PRO A 5 36.20 -8.81 -83.54
CA PRO A 5 37.17 -7.84 -83.02
C PRO A 5 36.77 -7.17 -81.64
N ARG A 6 37.86 -6.74 -81.02
CA ARG A 6 37.93 -5.87 -79.82
C ARG A 6 37.47 -4.46 -80.18
N THR A 7 36.75 -3.83 -79.30
CA THR A 7 36.66 -2.36 -79.19
C THR A 7 36.77 -1.91 -77.76
N THR A 8 37.82 -1.17 -77.54
CA THR A 8 38.12 -0.34 -76.36
C THR A 8 37.13 0.80 -76.20
N LEU A 9 36.60 1.07 -75.05
CA LEU A 9 36.02 2.40 -74.72
C LEU A 9 36.28 2.82 -73.29
N ALA A 10 36.56 4.06 -73.20
CA ALA A 10 37.22 4.83 -72.17
C ALA A 10 36.50 4.92 -70.82
N LEU A 11 37.32 5.05 -69.81
CA LEU A 11 37.03 5.42 -68.40
C LEU A 11 36.54 6.88 -68.31
N ALA A 12 35.36 7.09 -67.77
CA ALA A 12 34.90 8.42 -67.33
C ALA A 12 34.67 8.38 -65.80
N LEU A 13 35.55 9.08 -65.10
CA LEU A 13 35.51 9.29 -63.65
C LEU A 13 34.46 10.35 -63.31
N ALA A 14 33.37 9.97 -62.70
CA ALA A 14 32.37 10.91 -62.14
C ALA A 14 32.53 10.97 -60.61
N ILE A 15 33.06 12.08 -60.14
CA ILE A 15 33.13 12.39 -58.68
C ILE A 15 31.74 12.86 -58.27
N GLY A 16 30.99 11.99 -57.54
CA GLY A 16 29.75 12.31 -56.90
C GLY A 16 29.98 12.71 -55.44
N THR A 17 29.89 13.97 -55.12
CA THR A 17 29.83 14.49 -53.75
C THR A 17 28.47 14.13 -53.12
N SER A 18 28.45 13.13 -52.23
CA SER A 18 27.30 12.85 -51.39
C SER A 18 27.26 13.81 -50.22
N LEU A 19 26.35 14.80 -50.25
CA LEU A 19 25.95 15.52 -49.03
C LEU A 19 25.21 14.53 -48.12
N GLY A 20 25.85 14.13 -47.04
CA GLY A 20 25.19 13.42 -45.94
C GLY A 20 24.25 14.35 -45.18
N LEU A 21 22.96 14.24 -45.37
CA LEU A 21 21.96 14.77 -44.43
C LEU A 21 21.98 13.84 -43.20
N SER A 22 22.61 14.32 -42.12
CA SER A 22 22.41 13.73 -40.79
C SER A 22 21.01 14.01 -40.34
N ALA A 23 20.15 13.00 -40.28
CA ALA A 23 18.86 13.11 -39.59
C ALA A 23 19.10 13.28 -38.09
N PRO A 24 18.41 14.23 -37.40
CA PRO A 24 18.54 14.34 -35.95
C PRO A 24 17.99 13.10 -35.27
N ASP A 25 18.75 12.54 -34.38
CA ASP A 25 18.41 11.38 -33.55
C ASP A 25 17.28 11.75 -32.55
N VAL A 26 16.02 11.54 -32.95
CA VAL A 26 14.82 11.87 -32.15
C VAL A 26 14.52 10.80 -31.09
N GLY A 27 15.27 9.67 -31.09
CA GLY A 27 14.97 8.51 -30.25
C GLY A 27 15.44 8.62 -28.79
N HIS A 28 16.44 9.44 -28.46
CA HIS A 28 17.02 9.46 -27.10
C HIS A 28 16.37 10.49 -26.15
N ALA A 29 15.73 11.53 -26.67
CA ALA A 29 15.09 12.54 -25.82
C ALA A 29 13.77 12.06 -25.19
N ALA A 30 13.03 11.16 -25.83
CA ALA A 30 11.77 10.65 -25.32
C ALA A 30 11.93 9.61 -24.17
N ALA A 31 13.00 8.80 -24.20
CA ALA A 31 13.29 7.84 -23.14
C ALA A 31 13.77 8.54 -21.83
N ALA A 32 14.59 9.57 -21.94
CA ALA A 32 15.07 10.33 -20.79
C ALA A 32 13.99 11.17 -20.11
N THR A 33 12.97 11.64 -20.84
CA THR A 33 11.85 12.40 -20.26
C THR A 33 10.82 11.51 -19.57
N ALA A 34 10.68 10.25 -19.97
CA ALA A 34 9.77 9.30 -19.29
C ALA A 34 10.29 8.90 -17.91
N ASP A 35 11.61 8.73 -17.72
CA ASP A 35 12.23 8.41 -16.42
C ASP A 35 12.20 9.60 -15.44
N ALA A 36 12.23 10.84 -15.92
CA ALA A 36 12.24 12.03 -15.06
C ALA A 36 10.91 12.29 -14.33
N HIS A 37 9.81 11.64 -14.76
CA HIS A 37 8.48 11.78 -14.17
C HIS A 37 7.98 10.51 -13.45
N ALA A 38 8.82 9.48 -13.30
CA ALA A 38 8.45 8.25 -12.63
C ALA A 38 8.25 8.49 -11.12
N LEU A 39 7.06 8.10 -10.61
CA LEU A 39 6.83 8.08 -9.17
C LEU A 39 7.74 7.03 -8.51
N GLN A 40 8.15 7.32 -7.28
CA GLN A 40 8.87 6.36 -6.44
C GLN A 40 8.02 6.01 -5.22
N VAL A 41 8.10 4.76 -4.78
CA VAL A 41 7.35 4.25 -3.63
C VAL A 41 8.33 3.73 -2.59
N GLN A 42 8.26 4.26 -1.38
CA GLN A 42 9.17 3.96 -0.29
C GLN A 42 8.36 3.54 0.96
N PRO A 43 8.22 2.23 1.23
CA PRO A 43 7.55 1.79 2.44
C PRO A 43 8.42 2.04 3.68
N TYR A 44 7.75 2.36 4.77
CA TYR A 44 8.31 2.38 6.12
C TYR A 44 7.61 1.31 6.96
N HIS A 45 8.38 0.48 7.62
CA HIS A 45 7.92 -0.52 8.57
C HIS A 45 8.53 -0.21 9.95
N PRO A 46 7.74 -0.13 11.04
CA PRO A 46 8.24 0.29 12.37
C PRO A 46 9.15 -0.73 13.03
N GLY A 47 9.18 -1.97 12.54
CA GLY A 47 9.98 -3.06 13.10
C GLY A 47 9.15 -4.04 13.92
N ASP A 48 9.80 -5.16 14.28
CA ASP A 48 9.13 -6.31 14.90
C ASP A 48 8.81 -6.08 16.38
N THR A 49 9.35 -5.01 17.00
CA THR A 49 9.09 -4.62 18.39
C THR A 49 7.96 -3.59 18.52
N ALA A 50 7.43 -3.09 17.41
CA ALA A 50 6.29 -2.22 17.44
C ALA A 50 5.05 -2.95 17.98
N LEU A 51 4.15 -2.21 18.64
CA LEU A 51 2.91 -2.78 19.15
C LEU A 51 2.01 -3.27 17.99
N PHE A 52 2.07 -2.56 16.85
CA PHE A 52 1.48 -2.96 15.57
C PHE A 52 2.50 -2.74 14.45
N SER A 53 2.57 -3.68 13.53
CA SER A 53 3.47 -3.67 12.37
C SER A 53 2.91 -2.88 11.18
N VAL A 54 2.10 -1.85 11.44
CA VAL A 54 1.50 -1.04 10.37
C VAL A 54 2.57 -0.36 9.51
N ALA A 55 2.41 -0.43 8.22
CA ALA A 55 3.31 0.23 7.28
C ALA A 55 2.77 1.60 6.88
N SER A 56 3.67 2.57 6.73
CA SER A 56 3.40 3.81 6.01
C SER A 56 4.17 3.82 4.70
N THR A 57 3.64 4.48 3.68
CA THR A 57 4.31 4.54 2.39
C THR A 57 4.44 5.97 1.89
N LEU A 58 5.68 6.41 1.67
CA LEU A 58 5.98 7.69 1.03
C LEU A 58 6.02 7.49 -0.49
N ILE A 59 5.17 8.21 -1.21
CA ILE A 59 5.14 8.25 -2.66
C ILE A 59 5.69 9.61 -3.09
N THR A 60 6.75 9.61 -3.89
CA THR A 60 7.43 10.86 -4.32
C THR A 60 7.39 10.99 -5.84
N GLY A 61 7.13 12.22 -6.29
CA GLY A 61 7.35 12.66 -7.66
C GLY A 61 8.66 13.43 -7.79
N GLN A 62 8.72 14.34 -8.74
CA GLN A 62 9.90 15.20 -8.98
C GLN A 62 10.04 16.28 -7.90
N HIS A 63 8.94 16.85 -7.43
CA HIS A 63 8.92 17.97 -6.47
C HIS A 63 8.09 17.65 -5.24
N ASP A 64 6.99 16.95 -5.40
CA ASP A 64 5.98 16.73 -4.39
C ASP A 64 5.99 15.28 -3.86
N ALA A 65 5.36 15.11 -2.71
CA ALA A 65 5.16 13.80 -2.09
C ALA A 65 3.76 13.66 -1.49
N ILE A 66 3.28 12.41 -1.44
CA ILE A 66 2.10 11.97 -0.69
C ILE A 66 2.55 10.90 0.31
N LEU A 67 2.10 11.01 1.55
CA LEU A 67 2.26 9.97 2.56
C LEU A 67 0.97 9.18 2.70
N ILE A 68 1.07 7.86 2.72
CA ILE A 68 -0.02 6.93 3.02
C ILE A 68 0.20 6.41 4.42
N ASP A 69 -0.78 6.62 5.31
CA ASP A 69 -0.83 6.23 6.71
C ASP A 69 0.27 6.85 7.61
N ALA A 70 -0.07 7.05 8.88
CA ALA A 70 0.67 7.95 9.77
C ALA A 70 1.36 7.26 10.94
N GLN A 71 1.32 5.93 11.03
CA GLN A 71 1.83 5.13 12.14
C GLN A 71 1.00 5.21 13.44
N PHE A 72 1.26 4.25 14.32
CA PHE A 72 0.65 4.17 15.63
C PHE A 72 1.37 5.03 16.67
N ALA A 73 2.68 4.84 16.80
CA ALA A 73 3.49 5.50 17.82
C ALA A 73 3.97 6.89 17.35
N ALA A 74 4.04 7.85 18.27
CA ALA A 74 4.57 9.18 17.99
C ALA A 74 6.04 9.13 17.57
N SER A 75 6.83 8.20 18.13
CA SER A 75 8.24 7.97 17.75
C SER A 75 8.38 7.48 16.30
N ASP A 76 7.49 6.59 15.84
CA ASP A 76 7.48 6.13 14.44
C ASP A 76 7.05 7.23 13.48
N ALA A 77 6.05 8.04 13.87
CA ALA A 77 5.68 9.22 13.10
C ALA A 77 6.83 10.23 13.00
N ALA A 78 7.66 10.37 14.05
CA ALA A 78 8.87 11.20 13.99
C ALA A 78 9.91 10.64 13.00
N GLN A 79 10.04 9.32 12.85
CA GLN A 79 10.85 8.70 11.80
C GLN A 79 10.32 9.02 10.41
N LEU A 80 8.99 9.01 10.22
CA LEU A 80 8.38 9.45 8.96
C LEU A 80 8.72 10.91 8.64
N VAL A 81 8.66 11.81 9.63
CA VAL A 81 9.07 13.22 9.46
C VAL A 81 10.50 13.30 8.94
N GLN A 82 11.43 12.53 9.50
CA GLN A 82 12.82 12.52 9.04
C GLN A 82 12.95 12.03 7.59
N ARG A 83 12.24 10.94 7.24
CA ARG A 83 12.25 10.38 5.88
C ARG A 83 11.67 11.34 4.85
N ILE A 84 10.57 12.01 5.17
CA ILE A 84 9.96 13.00 4.30
C ILE A 84 10.92 14.18 4.07
N ARG A 85 11.54 14.70 5.12
CA ARG A 85 12.56 15.76 5.00
C ARG A 85 13.78 15.31 4.20
N ALA A 86 14.26 14.10 4.43
CA ALA A 86 15.40 13.54 3.70
C ALA A 86 15.11 13.31 2.21
N SER A 87 13.84 13.12 1.81
CA SER A 87 13.45 13.02 0.40
C SER A 87 13.67 14.33 -0.37
N GLY A 88 13.75 15.48 0.33
CA GLY A 88 13.81 16.80 -0.28
C GLY A 88 12.53 17.22 -1.02
N LYS A 89 11.44 16.47 -0.87
CA LYS A 89 10.17 16.72 -1.55
C LYS A 89 9.20 17.49 -0.65
N GLN A 90 8.28 18.22 -1.26
CA GLN A 90 7.20 18.90 -0.56
C GLN A 90 6.08 17.91 -0.27
N LEU A 91 5.80 17.64 1.01
CA LEU A 91 4.65 16.85 1.39
C LEU A 91 3.38 17.66 1.16
N THR A 92 2.55 17.24 0.20
CA THR A 92 1.30 17.93 -0.17
C THR A 92 0.07 17.29 0.46
N THR A 93 0.12 15.98 0.69
CA THR A 93 -1.04 15.23 1.19
C THR A 93 -0.58 14.08 2.08
N ILE A 94 -1.34 13.85 3.16
CA ILE A 94 -1.33 12.64 3.97
C ILE A 94 -2.69 11.99 3.79
N TYR A 95 -2.71 10.76 3.28
CA TYR A 95 -3.92 9.97 3.13
C TYR A 95 -3.97 8.86 4.17
N ILE A 96 -5.08 8.77 4.91
CA ILE A 96 -5.33 7.69 5.87
C ILE A 96 -6.24 6.66 5.23
N SER A 97 -5.70 5.46 5.06
CA SER A 97 -6.35 4.38 4.31
C SER A 97 -7.35 3.59 5.16
N HIS A 98 -7.23 3.61 6.48
CA HIS A 98 -8.10 2.87 7.40
C HIS A 98 -8.34 3.63 8.71
N GLY A 99 -9.46 3.31 9.40
CA GLY A 99 -9.89 4.01 10.60
C GLY A 99 -9.37 3.46 11.92
N ASP A 100 -8.48 2.47 11.91
CA ASP A 100 -7.85 1.97 13.12
C ASP A 100 -6.69 2.84 13.59
N PRO A 101 -6.41 2.88 14.91
CA PRO A 101 -5.49 3.84 15.53
C PRO A 101 -4.07 3.77 14.97
N ASP A 102 -3.63 2.61 14.59
CA ASP A 102 -2.30 2.35 14.05
C ASP A 102 -2.07 3.02 12.69
N TYR A 103 -3.14 3.37 11.97
CA TYR A 103 -3.05 4.12 10.72
C TYR A 103 -2.96 5.64 10.92
N TYR A 104 -3.51 6.19 12.06
CA TYR A 104 -3.70 7.65 12.16
C TYR A 104 -3.23 8.30 13.47
N PHE A 105 -2.86 7.57 14.52
CA PHE A 105 -2.44 8.18 15.79
C PHE A 105 -1.21 9.08 15.65
N GLY A 106 -0.30 8.79 14.72
CA GLY A 106 0.87 9.62 14.42
C GLY A 106 0.58 10.94 13.71
N LEU A 107 -0.67 11.21 13.31
CA LEU A 107 -1.02 12.42 12.56
C LEU A 107 -0.67 13.73 13.28
N ALA A 108 -0.76 13.79 14.60
CA ALA A 108 -0.41 14.99 15.33
C ALA A 108 1.04 15.41 15.10
N THR A 109 1.98 14.45 15.18
CA THR A 109 3.41 14.66 14.92
C THR A 109 3.66 15.10 13.48
N LEU A 110 2.98 14.51 12.52
CA LEU A 110 3.11 14.86 11.10
C LEU A 110 2.53 16.24 10.79
N GLN A 111 1.35 16.57 11.35
CA GLN A 111 0.71 17.87 11.16
C GLN A 111 1.55 19.01 11.72
N ASP A 112 2.17 18.82 12.89
CA ASP A 112 3.08 19.82 13.48
C ASP A 112 4.33 20.03 12.63
N ALA A 113 4.84 18.98 11.99
CA ALA A 113 6.01 19.05 11.13
C ALA A 113 5.72 19.57 9.71
N PHE A 114 4.49 19.37 9.20
CA PHE A 114 4.05 19.71 7.85
C PHE A 114 2.65 20.35 7.86
N PRO A 115 2.50 21.57 8.42
CA PRO A 115 1.20 22.20 8.66
C PRO A 115 0.43 22.56 7.38
N HIS A 116 1.09 22.56 6.22
CA HIS A 116 0.47 22.83 4.93
C HIS A 116 0.05 21.58 4.16
N ALA A 117 0.40 20.38 4.63
CA ALA A 117 -0.03 19.15 4.02
C ALA A 117 -1.53 18.92 4.32
N ARG A 118 -2.29 18.58 3.29
CA ARG A 118 -3.70 18.18 3.46
C ARG A 118 -3.74 16.80 4.12
N ILE A 119 -4.58 16.64 5.13
CA ILE A 119 -4.80 15.34 5.79
C ILE A 119 -6.20 14.86 5.39
N VAL A 120 -6.30 13.78 4.64
CA VAL A 120 -7.56 13.32 4.05
C VAL A 120 -7.76 11.82 4.22
N ALA A 121 -9.02 11.39 4.27
CA ALA A 121 -9.44 10.00 4.25
C ALA A 121 -10.82 9.87 3.55
N THR A 122 -11.28 8.64 3.30
CA THR A 122 -12.66 8.44 2.81
C THR A 122 -13.69 8.88 3.83
N ALA A 123 -14.91 9.18 3.40
CA ALA A 123 -15.99 9.53 4.30
C ALA A 123 -16.25 8.43 5.35
N GLN A 124 -16.16 7.16 4.96
CA GLN A 124 -16.33 6.01 5.83
C GLN A 124 -15.22 5.95 6.89
N THR A 125 -13.98 6.15 6.49
CA THR A 125 -12.80 6.19 7.39
C THR A 125 -12.94 7.35 8.39
N VAL A 126 -13.29 8.55 7.93
CA VAL A 126 -13.50 9.72 8.80
C VAL A 126 -14.62 9.47 9.82
N ALA A 127 -15.73 8.88 9.35
CA ALA A 127 -16.87 8.56 10.23
C ALA A 127 -16.46 7.53 11.31
N HIS A 128 -15.71 6.48 10.92
CA HIS A 128 -15.23 5.47 11.85
C HIS A 128 -14.26 6.06 12.89
N ILE A 129 -13.27 6.84 12.46
CA ILE A 129 -12.33 7.54 13.37
C ILE A 129 -13.13 8.42 14.35
N THR A 130 -14.06 9.23 13.83
CA THR A 130 -14.86 10.15 14.66
C THR A 130 -15.65 9.40 15.74
N ALA A 131 -16.24 8.27 15.38
CA ALA A 131 -17.05 7.48 16.32
C ALA A 131 -16.21 6.74 17.38
N THR A 132 -14.98 6.29 17.02
CA THR A 132 -14.22 5.34 17.84
C THR A 132 -13.00 5.93 18.55
N GLN A 133 -12.50 7.10 18.12
CA GLN A 133 -11.23 7.67 18.59
C GLN A 133 -11.09 7.77 20.11
N ALA A 134 -12.14 8.21 20.81
CA ALA A 134 -12.10 8.40 22.25
C ALA A 134 -11.93 7.08 23.00
N GLY A 135 -12.69 6.05 22.62
CA GLY A 135 -12.58 4.71 23.18
C GLY A 135 -11.23 4.05 22.87
N LYS A 136 -10.77 4.19 21.64
CA LYS A 136 -9.47 3.67 21.20
C LYS A 136 -8.29 4.35 21.91
N LEU A 137 -8.34 5.67 22.10
CA LEU A 137 -7.34 6.40 22.88
C LEU A 137 -7.35 6.01 24.36
N ALA A 138 -8.53 5.84 24.96
CA ALA A 138 -8.66 5.40 26.34
C ALA A 138 -8.09 3.98 26.56
N TYR A 139 -8.27 3.08 25.59
CA TYR A 139 -7.77 1.70 25.66
C TYR A 139 -6.27 1.59 25.37
N TRP A 140 -5.77 2.25 24.32
CA TRP A 140 -4.39 2.12 23.86
C TRP A 140 -3.44 3.09 24.56
N GLY A 141 -3.87 4.31 24.87
CA GLY A 141 -3.02 5.36 25.44
C GLY A 141 -2.19 4.90 26.67
N PRO A 142 -2.78 4.21 27.67
CA PRO A 142 -2.02 3.70 28.80
C PRO A 142 -0.94 2.68 28.42
N LYS A 143 -1.14 1.91 27.33
CA LYS A 143 -0.20 0.89 26.85
C LYS A 143 0.94 1.50 26.03
N MET A 144 0.72 2.68 25.43
CA MET A 144 1.68 3.39 24.61
C MET A 144 2.64 4.26 25.44
N GLY A 145 2.27 4.60 26.68
CA GLY A 145 3.09 5.45 27.53
C GLY A 145 3.38 6.83 26.90
N ALA A 146 4.66 7.17 26.74
CA ALA A 146 5.09 8.44 26.16
C ALA A 146 4.83 8.53 24.65
N ASP A 147 4.68 7.40 23.97
CA ASP A 147 4.47 7.34 22.51
C ASP A 147 3.00 7.53 22.07
N LYS A 148 2.10 7.76 23.05
CA LYS A 148 0.71 8.07 22.73
C LYS A 148 0.60 9.42 22.00
N PRO A 149 -0.43 9.60 21.13
CA PRO A 149 -0.66 10.88 20.49
C PRO A 149 -0.94 11.99 21.51
N GLY A 150 -0.36 13.17 21.30
CA GLY A 150 -0.64 14.35 22.13
C GLY A 150 -2.07 14.90 21.93
N ARG A 151 -2.62 14.69 20.74
CA ARG A 151 -4.00 14.97 20.34
C ARG A 151 -4.41 14.04 19.20
N ILE A 152 -5.70 13.84 19.03
CA ILE A 152 -6.24 13.17 17.86
C ILE A 152 -6.48 14.19 16.75
N VAL A 153 -6.02 13.88 15.55
CA VAL A 153 -6.31 14.65 14.33
C VAL A 153 -7.30 13.85 13.50
N ILE A 154 -8.43 14.47 13.16
CA ILE A 154 -9.43 13.88 12.28
C ILE A 154 -9.12 14.32 10.85
N PRO A 155 -8.95 13.42 9.89
CA PRO A 155 -8.78 13.79 8.49
C PRO A 155 -10.01 14.49 7.91
N ASP A 156 -9.80 15.36 6.93
CA ASP A 156 -10.87 15.87 6.07
C ASP A 156 -11.39 14.79 5.14
N VAL A 157 -12.64 14.90 4.70
CA VAL A 157 -13.22 13.96 3.74
C VAL A 157 -12.65 14.22 2.35
N LEU A 158 -11.99 13.20 1.79
CA LEU A 158 -11.55 13.22 0.40
C LEU A 158 -12.76 13.30 -0.54
N GLN A 159 -12.76 14.24 -1.46
CA GLN A 159 -13.77 14.34 -2.49
C GLN A 159 -13.39 13.46 -3.70
N GLY A 160 -14.28 12.57 -4.09
CA GLY A 160 -14.03 11.58 -5.14
C GLY A 160 -13.23 10.37 -4.64
N ASP A 161 -12.59 9.69 -5.55
CA ASP A 161 -11.88 8.41 -5.35
C ASP A 161 -10.42 8.45 -5.81
N THR A 162 -9.90 9.62 -6.11
CA THR A 162 -8.56 9.76 -6.71
C THR A 162 -7.77 10.89 -6.07
N LEU A 163 -6.55 10.57 -5.64
CA LEU A 163 -5.50 11.53 -5.34
C LEU A 163 -4.66 11.75 -6.60
N THR A 164 -4.01 12.91 -6.69
CA THR A 164 -3.13 13.21 -7.83
C THR A 164 -1.77 13.66 -7.31
N LEU A 165 -0.70 13.07 -7.81
CA LEU A 165 0.68 13.50 -7.56
C LEU A 165 1.33 13.86 -8.89
N GLU A 166 1.60 15.16 -9.09
CA GLU A 166 2.20 15.70 -10.32
C GLU A 166 1.50 15.22 -11.61
N GLY A 167 0.15 15.26 -11.59
CA GLY A 167 -0.67 14.84 -12.72
C GLY A 167 -0.89 13.33 -12.85
N GLN A 168 -0.22 12.50 -12.06
CA GLN A 168 -0.41 11.06 -12.06
C GLN A 168 -1.51 10.66 -11.07
N PRO A 169 -2.51 9.86 -11.47
CA PRO A 169 -3.60 9.45 -10.59
C PRO A 169 -3.17 8.34 -9.64
N LEU A 170 -3.66 8.42 -8.41
CA LEU A 170 -3.62 7.38 -7.40
C LEU A 170 -5.07 7.11 -6.98
N THR A 171 -5.62 5.98 -7.42
CA THR A 171 -7.06 5.71 -7.34
C THR A 171 -7.39 4.78 -6.17
N LEU A 172 -8.42 5.12 -5.40
CA LEU A 172 -8.93 4.28 -4.33
C LEU A 172 -9.77 3.14 -4.91
N ILE A 173 -9.37 1.91 -4.63
CA ILE A 173 -10.10 0.72 -5.02
C ILE A 173 -10.87 0.20 -3.79
N GLY A 174 -12.10 -0.23 -4.00
CA GLY A 174 -12.97 -0.77 -2.95
C GLY A 174 -14.00 0.21 -2.41
N LEU A 175 -13.88 1.52 -2.67
CA LEU A 175 -14.78 2.56 -2.14
C LEU A 175 -16.27 2.32 -2.44
N HIS A 176 -16.57 1.77 -3.62
CA HIS A 176 -17.92 1.42 -4.07
C HIS A 176 -18.17 -0.10 -4.09
N GLY A 177 -17.28 -0.86 -3.47
CA GLY A 177 -17.36 -2.31 -3.35
C GLY A 177 -18.14 -2.76 -2.13
N PRO A 178 -18.15 -4.08 -1.85
CA PRO A 178 -18.86 -4.64 -0.71
C PRO A 178 -18.25 -4.28 0.66
N THR A 179 -17.00 -3.79 0.68
CA THR A 179 -16.29 -3.38 1.89
C THR A 179 -15.81 -1.93 1.79
N PRO A 180 -16.70 -0.92 1.71
CA PRO A 180 -16.33 0.47 1.38
C PRO A 180 -15.44 1.16 2.44
N GLY A 181 -15.40 0.66 3.67
CA GLY A 181 -14.45 1.11 4.71
C GLY A 181 -13.05 0.50 4.61
N ARG A 182 -12.81 -0.40 3.64
CA ARG A 182 -11.57 -1.17 3.47
C ARG A 182 -10.98 -0.93 2.08
N THR A 183 -10.51 0.28 1.83
CA THR A 183 -9.94 0.68 0.54
C THR A 183 -8.44 0.41 0.45
N VAL A 184 -7.94 0.30 -0.78
CA VAL A 184 -6.51 0.23 -1.12
C VAL A 184 -6.22 1.25 -2.19
N LEU A 185 -5.08 1.91 -2.12
CA LEU A 185 -4.64 2.87 -3.14
C LEU A 185 -3.95 2.14 -4.30
N TRP A 186 -4.40 2.39 -5.52
CA TRP A 186 -3.82 1.87 -6.75
C TRP A 186 -3.03 2.95 -7.49
N ILE A 187 -1.78 2.67 -7.85
CA ILE A 187 -0.90 3.52 -8.65
C ILE A 187 -0.73 2.88 -10.03
N PRO A 188 -1.52 3.27 -11.03
CA PRO A 188 -1.52 2.60 -12.34
C PRO A 188 -0.16 2.63 -13.04
N SER A 189 0.55 3.76 -12.99
CA SER A 189 1.85 3.93 -13.63
C SER A 189 2.92 2.98 -13.11
N LEU A 190 2.80 2.52 -11.87
CA LEU A 190 3.71 1.58 -11.22
C LEU A 190 3.12 0.18 -11.05
N ARG A 191 1.86 -0.03 -11.41
CA ARG A 191 1.10 -1.26 -11.13
C ARG A 191 1.26 -1.71 -9.67
N THR A 192 1.15 -0.75 -8.75
CA THR A 192 1.39 -0.94 -7.33
C THR A 192 0.13 -0.67 -6.51
N LEU A 193 -0.22 -1.59 -5.60
CA LEU A 193 -1.22 -1.40 -4.56
C LEU A 193 -0.52 -0.98 -3.26
N VAL A 194 -1.11 -0.01 -2.54
CA VAL A 194 -0.50 0.55 -1.31
C VAL A 194 -1.55 0.77 -0.23
N GLY A 195 -1.19 0.45 1.00
CA GLY A 195 -1.99 0.74 2.19
C GLY A 195 -3.22 -0.13 2.33
N GLY A 196 -4.07 0.26 3.26
CA GLY A 196 -5.32 -0.44 3.57
C GLY A 196 -5.14 -1.72 4.39
N ILE A 197 -6.23 -2.16 4.97
CA ILE A 197 -6.29 -3.39 5.77
C ILE A 197 -6.73 -4.65 4.98
N PRO A 198 -7.23 -4.57 3.71
CA PRO A 198 -7.69 -5.77 3.01
C PRO A 198 -6.61 -6.77 2.66
N VAL A 199 -5.34 -6.36 2.62
CA VAL A 199 -4.22 -7.24 2.24
C VAL A 199 -3.22 -7.29 3.38
N VAL A 200 -2.75 -8.49 3.69
CA VAL A 200 -1.73 -8.77 4.70
C VAL A 200 -0.66 -9.66 4.09
N ALA A 201 0.59 -9.58 4.54
CA ALA A 201 1.65 -10.46 4.07
C ALA A 201 2.53 -10.96 5.23
N GLY A 202 2.66 -12.28 5.36
CA GLY A 202 3.57 -12.91 6.33
C GLY A 202 3.17 -12.81 7.79
N GLU A 203 1.96 -12.36 8.10
CA GLU A 203 1.40 -12.25 9.45
C GLU A 203 0.05 -12.95 9.55
N HIS A 204 -0.35 -13.32 10.77
CA HIS A 204 -1.72 -13.73 11.05
C HIS A 204 -2.68 -12.56 10.79
N VAL A 205 -3.69 -12.82 9.96
CA VAL A 205 -4.64 -11.79 9.54
C VAL A 205 -5.58 -11.43 10.69
N TRP A 206 -5.82 -10.12 10.86
CA TRP A 206 -6.79 -9.62 11.83
C TRP A 206 -8.22 -9.89 11.37
N MET A 207 -8.91 -10.83 12.03
CA MET A 207 -10.25 -11.28 11.68
C MET A 207 -11.33 -10.74 12.66
N ALA A 208 -10.93 -10.05 13.73
CA ALA A 208 -11.86 -9.66 14.80
C ALA A 208 -12.94 -8.64 14.34
N ASP A 209 -12.63 -7.79 13.35
CA ASP A 209 -13.58 -6.81 12.80
C ASP A 209 -14.54 -7.38 11.74
N THR A 210 -14.29 -8.63 11.30
CA THR A 210 -15.09 -9.30 10.28
C THR A 210 -15.69 -10.57 10.85
N GLN A 211 -16.77 -10.41 11.65
CA GLN A 211 -17.29 -11.49 12.48
C GLN A 211 -18.37 -12.36 11.81
N SER A 212 -18.77 -12.05 10.58
CA SER A 212 -19.84 -12.79 9.89
C SER A 212 -19.32 -13.50 8.63
N PRO A 213 -19.91 -14.63 8.24
CA PRO A 213 -19.58 -15.30 6.97
C PRO A 213 -19.74 -14.38 5.75
N GLN A 214 -20.72 -13.45 5.81
CA GLN A 214 -20.93 -12.48 4.73
C GLN A 214 -19.76 -11.50 4.64
N SER A 215 -19.25 -10.99 5.77
CA SER A 215 -18.10 -10.07 5.77
C SER A 215 -16.83 -10.73 5.19
N HIS A 216 -16.63 -12.03 5.41
CA HIS A 216 -15.53 -12.79 4.79
C HIS A 216 -15.75 -12.96 3.27
N THR A 217 -16.96 -13.26 2.83
CA THR A 217 -17.33 -13.32 1.40
C THR A 217 -17.09 -11.98 0.70
N ASP A 218 -17.49 -10.88 1.34
CA ASP A 218 -17.30 -9.52 0.85
C ASP A 218 -15.81 -9.16 0.77
N TRP A 219 -15.01 -9.59 1.74
CA TRP A 219 -13.58 -9.40 1.74
C TRP A 219 -12.89 -10.19 0.61
N LEU A 220 -13.26 -11.45 0.41
CA LEU A 220 -12.77 -12.28 -0.71
C LEU A 220 -13.12 -11.65 -2.07
N THR A 221 -14.30 -11.04 -2.19
CA THR A 221 -14.72 -10.30 -3.40
C THR A 221 -13.82 -9.07 -3.63
N THR A 222 -13.51 -8.34 -2.57
CA THR A 222 -12.57 -7.21 -2.63
C THR A 222 -11.18 -7.67 -3.09
N LEU A 223 -10.64 -8.75 -2.53
CA LEU A 223 -9.35 -9.31 -2.94
C LEU A 223 -9.34 -9.74 -4.41
N THR A 224 -10.44 -10.31 -4.91
CA THR A 224 -10.61 -10.66 -6.32
C THR A 224 -10.56 -9.42 -7.22
N THR A 225 -11.20 -8.32 -6.80
CA THR A 225 -11.18 -7.04 -7.52
C THR A 225 -9.75 -6.47 -7.58
N LEU A 226 -9.01 -6.53 -6.46
CA LEU A 226 -7.61 -6.09 -6.41
C LEU A 226 -6.71 -6.95 -7.32
N ALA A 227 -6.89 -8.26 -7.31
CA ALA A 227 -6.13 -9.19 -8.16
C ALA A 227 -6.37 -8.95 -9.67
N ALA A 228 -7.60 -8.55 -10.06
CA ALA A 228 -7.94 -8.25 -11.44
C ALA A 228 -7.16 -7.06 -12.02
N LEU A 229 -6.63 -6.16 -11.19
CA LEU A 229 -5.73 -5.07 -11.58
C LEU A 229 -4.35 -5.57 -12.02
N LYS A 230 -4.01 -6.84 -11.73
CA LYS A 230 -2.72 -7.49 -12.02
C LYS A 230 -1.55 -6.65 -11.48
N PRO A 231 -1.52 -6.33 -10.18
CA PRO A 231 -0.43 -5.57 -9.61
C PRO A 231 0.89 -6.34 -9.72
N THR A 232 1.99 -5.61 -9.88
CA THR A 232 3.35 -6.17 -9.78
C THR A 232 3.92 -6.02 -8.38
N HIS A 233 3.49 -4.98 -7.66
CA HIS A 233 3.85 -4.73 -6.27
C HIS A 233 2.59 -4.53 -5.42
N VAL A 234 2.64 -5.06 -4.22
CA VAL A 234 1.58 -4.89 -3.22
C VAL A 234 2.26 -4.58 -1.90
N ILE A 235 2.01 -3.39 -1.37
CA ILE A 235 2.54 -2.93 -0.08
C ILE A 235 1.35 -2.84 0.88
N PRO A 236 1.03 -3.89 1.63
CA PRO A 236 -0.09 -3.90 2.56
C PRO A 236 0.09 -2.91 3.69
N GLY A 237 -1.00 -2.55 4.36
CA GLY A 237 -0.92 -1.83 5.64
C GLY A 237 -0.24 -2.66 6.73
N HIS A 238 -0.37 -3.99 6.67
CA HIS A 238 0.32 -4.91 7.58
C HIS A 238 1.12 -5.97 6.83
N TYR A 239 2.38 -6.11 7.15
CA TYR A 239 3.20 -7.19 6.63
C TYR A 239 4.37 -7.51 7.58
N ALA A 240 4.78 -8.77 7.61
CA ALA A 240 5.97 -9.20 8.33
C ALA A 240 7.24 -8.71 7.64
N ARG A 241 8.25 -8.38 8.40
CA ARG A 241 9.57 -8.03 7.88
C ARG A 241 10.13 -9.17 7.01
N GLY A 242 10.53 -8.84 5.79
CA GLY A 242 11.02 -9.82 4.82
C GLY A 242 9.94 -10.55 4.03
N ALA A 243 8.66 -10.25 4.25
CA ALA A 243 7.59 -10.75 3.40
C ALA A 243 7.74 -10.23 1.95
N ALA A 244 7.33 -11.03 0.98
CA ALA A 244 7.27 -10.60 -0.40
C ALA A 244 6.18 -9.53 -0.57
N LEU A 245 6.57 -8.36 -1.12
CA LEU A 245 5.66 -7.25 -1.37
C LEU A 245 5.16 -7.29 -2.82
N ASP A 246 4.51 -8.37 -3.20
CA ASP A 246 3.99 -8.63 -4.53
C ASP A 246 2.56 -9.20 -4.51
N ALA A 247 2.05 -9.60 -5.67
CA ALA A 247 0.67 -10.11 -5.81
C ALA A 247 0.38 -11.38 -5.00
N THR A 248 1.40 -12.10 -4.51
CA THR A 248 1.20 -13.30 -3.67
C THR A 248 0.54 -12.96 -2.34
N ALA A 249 0.68 -11.72 -1.85
CA ALA A 249 -0.02 -11.25 -0.65
C ALA A 249 -1.55 -11.30 -0.79
N LEU A 250 -2.09 -11.06 -1.99
CA LEU A 250 -3.54 -11.15 -2.26
C LEU A 250 -4.03 -12.60 -2.14
N THR A 251 -3.31 -13.54 -2.72
CA THR A 251 -3.63 -14.99 -2.64
C THR A 251 -3.48 -15.48 -1.21
N PHE A 252 -2.38 -15.12 -0.55
CA PHE A 252 -2.14 -15.47 0.86
C PHE A 252 -3.29 -15.02 1.76
N THR A 253 -3.72 -13.76 1.65
CA THR A 253 -4.81 -13.24 2.47
C THR A 253 -6.12 -13.97 2.21
N ALA A 254 -6.44 -14.24 0.93
CA ALA A 254 -7.64 -14.97 0.58
C ALA A 254 -7.63 -16.43 1.10
N ASP A 255 -6.49 -17.09 1.02
CA ASP A 255 -6.35 -18.47 1.52
C ASP A 255 -6.35 -18.53 3.05
N TYR A 256 -5.80 -17.51 3.71
CA TYR A 256 -5.87 -17.39 5.16
C TYR A 256 -7.31 -17.22 5.66
N ILE A 257 -8.13 -16.37 5.01
CA ILE A 257 -9.54 -16.17 5.37
C ILE A 257 -10.29 -17.51 5.28
N ARG A 258 -10.13 -18.25 4.17
CA ARG A 258 -10.77 -19.56 3.98
C ARG A 258 -10.32 -20.58 5.03
N ALA A 259 -9.01 -20.60 5.32
CA ALA A 259 -8.44 -21.46 6.33
C ALA A 259 -8.98 -21.16 7.73
N PHE A 260 -9.09 -19.87 8.07
CA PHE A 260 -9.63 -19.43 9.35
C PHE A 260 -11.09 -19.85 9.51
N ASP A 261 -11.92 -19.72 8.46
CA ASP A 261 -13.30 -20.18 8.46
C ASP A 261 -13.40 -21.70 8.67
N GLU A 262 -12.59 -22.44 7.91
CA GLU A 262 -12.54 -23.91 7.99
C GLU A 262 -12.15 -24.39 9.39
N GLU A 263 -11.08 -23.83 9.96
CA GLU A 263 -10.61 -24.19 11.29
C GLU A 263 -11.54 -23.67 12.40
N THR A 264 -12.20 -22.52 12.21
CA THR A 264 -13.23 -22.02 13.13
C THR A 264 -14.40 -23.01 13.24
N ALA A 265 -14.84 -23.56 12.12
CA ALA A 265 -15.94 -24.56 12.11
C ALA A 265 -15.55 -25.86 12.80
N ARG A 266 -14.29 -26.29 12.74
CA ARG A 266 -13.79 -27.54 13.32
C ARG A 266 -13.38 -27.44 14.78
N SER A 267 -12.96 -26.25 15.22
CA SER A 267 -12.41 -26.02 16.55
C SER A 267 -13.52 -25.85 17.59
N LYS A 268 -13.37 -26.47 18.74
CA LYS A 268 -14.35 -26.40 19.85
C LYS A 268 -14.28 -25.07 20.64
N ASN A 269 -13.12 -24.43 20.67
CA ASN A 269 -12.84 -23.20 21.42
C ASN A 269 -11.70 -22.41 20.77
N ALA A 270 -11.38 -21.23 21.32
CA ALA A 270 -10.32 -20.34 20.78
C ALA A 270 -8.94 -21.02 20.83
N ASP A 271 -8.60 -21.72 21.91
CA ASP A 271 -7.27 -22.36 22.03
C ASP A 271 -7.07 -23.43 20.94
N ALA A 272 -8.12 -24.22 20.63
CA ALA A 272 -8.06 -25.20 19.57
C ALA A 272 -7.91 -24.54 18.19
N LEU A 273 -8.60 -23.42 17.95
CA LEU A 273 -8.48 -22.65 16.71
C LEU A 273 -7.07 -22.04 16.56
N ILE A 274 -6.55 -21.44 17.62
CA ILE A 274 -5.18 -20.91 17.64
C ILE A 274 -4.16 -22.00 17.31
N ALA A 275 -4.28 -23.18 17.94
CA ALA A 275 -3.38 -24.29 17.69
C ALA A 275 -3.44 -24.77 16.24
N ALA A 276 -4.63 -24.95 15.67
CA ALA A 276 -4.84 -25.37 14.27
C ALA A 276 -4.25 -24.34 13.29
N MET A 277 -4.50 -23.06 13.51
CA MET A 277 -3.95 -22.01 12.63
C MET A 277 -2.44 -21.89 12.72
N LYS A 278 -1.85 -22.07 13.92
CA LYS A 278 -0.38 -22.11 14.09
C LYS A 278 0.26 -23.34 13.47
N GLU A 279 -0.41 -24.48 13.49
CA GLU A 279 0.05 -25.68 12.78
C GLU A 279 0.02 -25.48 11.26
N ARG A 280 -1.06 -24.87 10.74
CA ARG A 280 -1.21 -24.59 9.30
C ARG A 280 -0.27 -23.51 8.79
N TYR A 281 0.07 -22.53 9.65
CA TYR A 281 0.92 -21.38 9.33
C TYR A 281 2.02 -21.18 10.40
N PRO A 282 3.00 -22.08 10.51
CA PRO A 282 3.95 -22.12 11.64
C PRO A 282 4.97 -20.97 11.65
N THR A 283 5.11 -20.24 10.54
CA THR A 283 6.11 -19.18 10.38
C THR A 283 5.53 -17.77 10.40
N LEU A 284 4.20 -17.63 10.48
CA LEU A 284 3.57 -16.32 10.49
C LEU A 284 3.88 -15.56 11.79
N GLN A 285 4.13 -14.28 11.65
CA GLN A 285 4.21 -13.33 12.76
C GLN A 285 2.81 -12.86 13.20
N GLY A 286 2.72 -11.95 14.19
CA GLY A 286 1.43 -11.38 14.59
C GLY A 286 0.51 -12.34 15.32
N VAL A 287 1.04 -13.26 16.15
CA VAL A 287 0.25 -14.24 16.93
C VAL A 287 -0.82 -13.57 17.78
N GLY A 288 -0.58 -12.35 18.30
CA GLY A 288 -1.59 -11.59 19.05
C GLY A 288 -2.85 -11.29 18.25
N SER A 289 -2.74 -11.03 16.94
CA SER A 289 -3.88 -10.86 16.03
C SER A 289 -4.70 -12.13 15.92
N LEU A 290 -4.05 -13.29 15.81
CA LEU A 290 -4.72 -14.59 15.79
C LEU A 290 -5.44 -14.87 17.11
N GLU A 291 -4.80 -14.60 18.27
CA GLU A 291 -5.37 -14.89 19.58
C GLU A 291 -6.65 -14.09 19.84
N ILE A 292 -6.65 -12.80 19.51
CA ILE A 292 -7.85 -11.96 19.65
C ILE A 292 -8.92 -12.43 18.65
N SER A 293 -8.57 -12.60 17.38
CA SER A 293 -9.47 -13.04 16.34
C SER A 293 -10.14 -14.38 16.67
N ALA A 294 -9.38 -15.34 17.18
CA ALA A 294 -9.91 -16.65 17.57
C ALA A 294 -10.89 -16.56 18.76
N LYS A 295 -10.59 -15.75 19.77
CA LYS A 295 -11.48 -15.53 20.91
C LYS A 295 -12.80 -14.88 20.50
N VAL A 296 -12.72 -13.89 19.59
CA VAL A 296 -13.91 -13.23 19.03
C VAL A 296 -14.73 -14.21 18.20
N ALA A 297 -14.09 -14.95 17.30
CA ALA A 297 -14.76 -15.92 16.43
C ALA A 297 -15.44 -17.06 17.21
N LYS A 298 -14.92 -17.41 18.40
CA LYS A 298 -15.49 -18.46 19.27
C LYS A 298 -16.44 -17.90 20.34
N GLY A 299 -16.72 -16.58 20.34
CA GLY A 299 -17.61 -15.92 21.31
C GLY A 299 -17.04 -15.84 22.73
N GLU A 300 -15.74 -16.04 22.89
CA GLU A 300 -15.02 -15.95 24.17
C GLU A 300 -14.55 -14.54 24.50
N MET A 301 -14.64 -13.65 23.51
CA MET A 301 -14.33 -12.21 23.65
C MET A 301 -15.32 -11.39 22.84
N GLN A 302 -15.81 -10.31 23.41
CA GLN A 302 -16.54 -9.30 22.64
C GLN A 302 -15.54 -8.30 22.06
N TRP A 303 -15.74 -7.96 20.80
CA TRP A 303 -14.98 -6.96 20.08
C TRP A 303 -15.95 -5.95 19.47
N PRO A 304 -15.76 -4.61 19.72
CA PRO A 304 -16.67 -3.55 19.29
C PRO A 304 -16.66 -3.33 17.79
#